data_46f905c92fa705897f334d5c395922b7
#
_entry.id   46f905c92fa705897f334d5c395922b7
#
_cell.length_a   1.000
_cell.length_b   1.000
_cell.length_c   1.000
_cell.angle_alpha   90.00
_cell.angle_beta   90.00
_cell.angle_gamma   90.00
#
_symmetry.space_group_name_H-M   'P 1'
#
loop_
_entity.id
_entity.type
_entity.pdbx_description
1 polymer ?
#
loop_
_entity_poly.entity_id
_entity_poly.type
_entity_poly.pdbx_seq_one_letter_code
_entity_poly.pdbx_strand_id
1 'polypeptide(L)'
;MLDQETKKKINDLRDTLVGKVPDPKSQVEQIMIALIYKFMNDMDKESTDLGGEASFFVGDFEKYSWDNLFGTKVSGSELVDLYSTAVESMEDNPNIPQLFRDIFKNAYIPYKDAETLRLFLSQIDDFEYSKDSEQLGDAFEHILNSLSSQGDAGQFRTPRHIIDFIVEIVDPKKDETVLDPASGTSGFLISAFKHIVNSNSEKSSGDLLSAAERKKIMKNINGYDISPDMVRIGLANMYLHGFPEPNVVEYDALTSEDRWNEYYDVILANPPFMTPKGGIRPHNKFGVKSNKAEVLFVDYILTHLKPKGRAGIIVPEGIIFQSGKAYKEL
;
A
#
# COMPACT_ATOMS: atom_id res chain seq x y z
N MET A 1 -11.15 7.92 -13.81
CA MET A 1 -12.16 8.10 -12.72
C MET A 1 -12.92 6.80 -12.60
N LEU A 2 -12.97 6.22 -11.41
CA LEU A 2 -13.57 4.90 -11.17
C LEU A 2 -15.06 4.91 -11.58
N ASP A 3 -15.47 3.96 -12.41
CA ASP A 3 -16.86 3.83 -12.83
C ASP A 3 -17.78 3.35 -11.69
N GLN A 4 -19.09 3.51 -11.86
CA GLN A 4 -20.05 3.20 -10.81
C GLN A 4 -20.23 1.69 -10.58
N GLU A 5 -20.00 0.88 -11.61
CA GLU A 5 -20.12 -0.57 -11.53
C GLU A 5 -19.01 -1.16 -10.68
N THR A 6 -17.76 -0.77 -10.94
CA THR A 6 -16.58 -1.19 -10.15
C THR A 6 -16.68 -0.74 -8.69
N LYS A 7 -17.16 0.50 -8.43
CA LYS A 7 -17.45 0.96 -7.07
C LYS A 7 -18.45 0.08 -6.34
N LYS A 8 -19.51 -0.33 -7.04
CA LYS A 8 -20.53 -1.19 -6.47
C LYS A 8 -19.97 -2.56 -6.13
N LYS A 9 -19.27 -3.21 -7.08
CA LYS A 9 -18.63 -4.53 -6.84
C LYS A 9 -17.76 -4.52 -5.60
N ILE A 10 -16.98 -3.47 -5.41
CA ILE A 10 -16.08 -3.31 -4.28
C ILE A 10 -16.83 -3.10 -2.96
N ASN A 11 -17.89 -2.28 -2.97
CA ASN A 11 -18.73 -2.11 -1.77
C ASN A 11 -19.43 -3.42 -1.40
N ASP A 12 -19.92 -4.19 -2.38
CA ASP A 12 -20.55 -5.50 -2.17
C ASP A 12 -19.55 -6.49 -1.53
N LEU A 13 -18.27 -6.51 -1.95
CA LEU A 13 -17.21 -7.29 -1.31
C LEU A 13 -17.06 -6.96 0.17
N ARG A 14 -16.96 -5.66 0.49
CA ARG A 14 -16.84 -5.21 1.87
C ARG A 14 -18.06 -5.59 2.70
N ASP A 15 -19.26 -5.35 2.16
CA ASP A 15 -20.53 -5.62 2.85
C ASP A 15 -20.70 -7.12 3.15
N THR A 16 -20.16 -8.00 2.29
CA THR A 16 -20.10 -9.45 2.55
C THR A 16 -19.26 -9.80 3.77
N LEU A 17 -18.18 -9.03 4.04
CA LEU A 17 -17.29 -9.26 5.18
C LEU A 17 -17.76 -8.56 6.47
N VAL A 18 -18.67 -7.58 6.38
CA VAL A 18 -19.21 -6.88 7.56
C VAL A 18 -19.88 -7.87 8.50
N GLY A 19 -19.52 -7.79 9.78
CA GLY A 19 -20.03 -8.68 10.84
C GLY A 19 -19.38 -10.08 10.88
N LYS A 20 -18.53 -10.43 9.91
CA LYS A 20 -17.75 -11.66 9.88
C LYS A 20 -16.27 -11.41 10.17
N VAL A 21 -15.74 -10.31 9.65
CA VAL A 21 -14.38 -9.83 9.92
C VAL A 21 -14.49 -8.65 10.89
N PRO A 22 -13.76 -8.69 12.04
CA PRO A 22 -14.07 -7.85 13.19
C PRO A 22 -13.83 -6.35 12.97
N ASP A 23 -12.87 -5.99 12.16
CA ASP A 23 -12.51 -4.58 11.96
C ASP A 23 -12.32 -4.24 10.48
N PRO A 24 -12.53 -2.96 10.12
CA PRO A 24 -12.45 -2.51 8.74
C PRO A 24 -11.08 -2.72 8.09
N LYS A 25 -9.97 -2.62 8.84
CA LYS A 25 -8.62 -2.86 8.34
C LYS A 25 -8.48 -4.32 7.88
N SER A 26 -8.90 -5.27 8.72
CA SER A 26 -8.88 -6.69 8.37
C SER A 26 -9.78 -7.00 7.16
N GLN A 27 -10.93 -6.30 7.00
CA GLN A 27 -11.76 -6.44 5.80
C GLN A 27 -11.00 -6.05 4.53
N VAL A 28 -10.27 -4.93 4.55
CA VAL A 28 -9.44 -4.50 3.42
C VAL A 28 -8.32 -5.49 3.14
N GLU A 29 -7.66 -6.00 4.17
CA GLU A 29 -6.61 -7.02 4.00
C GLU A 29 -7.15 -8.27 3.31
N GLN A 30 -8.35 -8.75 3.69
CA GLN A 30 -8.96 -9.89 3.02
C GLN A 30 -9.26 -9.63 1.55
N ILE A 31 -9.82 -8.46 1.22
CA ILE A 31 -10.10 -8.08 -0.17
C ILE A 31 -8.79 -7.98 -0.96
N MET A 32 -7.77 -7.32 -0.41
CA MET A 32 -6.46 -7.17 -1.02
C MET A 32 -5.81 -8.52 -1.33
N ILE A 33 -5.75 -9.41 -0.33
CA ILE A 33 -5.16 -10.75 -0.46
C ILE A 33 -5.88 -11.53 -1.56
N ALA A 34 -7.23 -11.54 -1.54
CA ALA A 34 -8.01 -12.29 -2.51
C ALA A 34 -7.85 -11.75 -3.95
N LEU A 35 -7.82 -10.43 -4.13
CA LEU A 35 -7.58 -9.81 -5.45
C LEU A 35 -6.19 -10.15 -5.99
N ILE A 36 -5.14 -9.99 -5.18
CA ILE A 36 -3.77 -10.33 -5.60
C ILE A 36 -3.67 -11.82 -5.92
N TYR A 37 -4.27 -12.67 -5.11
CA TYR A 37 -4.29 -14.12 -5.33
C TYR A 37 -4.96 -14.48 -6.66
N LYS A 38 -6.14 -13.91 -6.92
CA LYS A 38 -6.87 -14.09 -8.20
C LYS A 38 -6.04 -13.62 -9.39
N PHE A 39 -5.38 -12.47 -9.28
CA PHE A 39 -4.56 -11.92 -10.36
C PHE A 39 -3.33 -12.76 -10.67
N MET A 40 -2.69 -13.34 -9.68
CA MET A 40 -1.61 -14.30 -9.91
C MET A 40 -2.10 -15.47 -10.77
N ASN A 41 -3.29 -15.99 -10.50
CA ASN A 41 -3.88 -17.05 -11.31
C ASN A 41 -4.24 -16.58 -12.73
N ASP A 42 -4.78 -15.37 -12.87
CA ASP A 42 -5.12 -14.81 -14.18
C ASP A 42 -3.86 -14.60 -15.04
N MET A 43 -2.77 -14.15 -14.42
CA MET A 43 -1.47 -13.99 -15.10
C MET A 43 -0.91 -15.34 -15.58
N ASP A 44 -1.03 -16.40 -14.79
CA ASP A 44 -0.65 -17.77 -15.22
C ASP A 44 -1.52 -18.25 -16.38
N LYS A 45 -2.83 -17.99 -16.34
CA LYS A 45 -3.74 -18.31 -17.46
C LYS A 45 -3.38 -17.55 -18.74
N GLU A 46 -3.22 -16.23 -18.62
CA GLU A 46 -2.86 -15.40 -19.77
C GLU A 46 -1.54 -15.86 -20.40
N SER A 47 -0.53 -16.22 -19.58
CA SER A 47 0.72 -16.78 -20.05
C SER A 47 0.51 -18.07 -20.84
N THR A 48 -0.28 -19.01 -20.32
CA THR A 48 -0.57 -20.30 -20.99
C THR A 48 -1.41 -20.13 -22.25
N ASP A 49 -2.37 -19.24 -22.26
CA ASP A 49 -3.22 -18.92 -23.43
C ASP A 49 -2.39 -18.32 -24.59
N LEU A 50 -1.33 -17.59 -24.26
CA LEU A 50 -0.35 -17.04 -25.22
C LEU A 50 0.74 -18.05 -25.63
N GLY A 51 0.68 -19.31 -25.18
CA GLY A 51 1.63 -20.38 -25.51
C GLY A 51 2.87 -20.41 -24.63
N GLY A 52 2.88 -19.67 -23.51
CA GLY A 52 3.89 -19.77 -22.45
C GLY A 52 3.55 -20.85 -21.42
N GLU A 53 4.21 -20.80 -20.29
CA GLU A 53 4.01 -21.72 -19.16
C GLU A 53 3.50 -20.96 -17.93
N ALA A 54 2.66 -21.61 -17.12
CA ALA A 54 2.31 -21.09 -15.78
C ALA A 54 3.58 -20.99 -14.93
N SER A 55 3.65 -20.01 -14.06
CA SER A 55 4.81 -19.77 -13.22
C SER A 55 4.51 -19.73 -11.72
N PHE A 56 3.33 -19.31 -11.31
CA PHE A 56 3.01 -19.09 -9.90
C PHE A 56 2.41 -20.31 -9.21
N PHE A 57 1.43 -20.93 -9.86
CA PHE A 57 0.73 -22.11 -9.33
C PHE A 57 1.22 -23.39 -10.02
N VAL A 58 2.49 -23.74 -9.78
CA VAL A 58 3.14 -24.93 -10.34
C VAL A 58 3.69 -25.84 -9.25
N GLY A 59 3.90 -27.12 -9.56
CA GLY A 59 4.41 -28.13 -8.63
C GLY A 59 3.49 -28.30 -7.42
N ASP A 60 4.02 -28.22 -6.22
CA ASP A 60 3.26 -28.39 -4.97
C ASP A 60 2.17 -27.32 -4.75
N PHE A 61 2.23 -26.22 -5.47
CA PHE A 61 1.27 -25.12 -5.40
C PHE A 61 0.16 -25.17 -6.46
N GLU A 62 0.22 -26.09 -7.41
CA GLU A 62 -0.82 -26.27 -8.44
C GLU A 62 -2.22 -26.51 -7.84
N LYS A 63 -2.29 -27.29 -6.76
CA LYS A 63 -3.53 -27.59 -6.03
C LYS A 63 -4.21 -26.34 -5.45
N TYR A 64 -3.47 -25.24 -5.29
CA TYR A 64 -3.94 -23.97 -4.76
C TYR A 64 -4.34 -22.98 -5.86
N SER A 65 -4.27 -23.34 -7.16
CA SER A 65 -4.75 -22.46 -8.22
C SER A 65 -6.21 -22.05 -8.00
N TRP A 66 -6.59 -20.89 -8.47
CA TRP A 66 -7.96 -20.40 -8.33
C TRP A 66 -8.99 -21.36 -8.91
N ASP A 67 -8.68 -21.97 -10.04
CA ASP A 67 -9.55 -22.96 -10.69
C ASP A 67 -9.76 -24.22 -9.85
N ASN A 68 -8.74 -24.64 -9.12
CA ASN A 68 -8.85 -25.77 -8.21
C ASN A 68 -9.64 -25.42 -6.93
N LEU A 69 -9.55 -24.18 -6.45
CA LEU A 69 -10.36 -23.68 -5.32
C LEU A 69 -11.85 -23.64 -5.67
N PHE A 70 -12.19 -23.28 -6.92
CA PHE A 70 -13.57 -23.20 -7.42
C PHE A 70 -14.07 -24.47 -8.08
N GLY A 71 -13.30 -25.55 -8.07
CA GLY A 71 -13.71 -26.84 -8.61
C GLY A 71 -15.07 -27.30 -8.05
N THR A 72 -15.95 -27.80 -8.93
CA THR A 72 -17.34 -28.17 -8.60
C THR A 72 -17.49 -29.25 -7.52
N LYS A 73 -16.39 -29.86 -7.07
CA LYS A 73 -16.36 -30.98 -6.10
C LYS A 73 -15.94 -30.55 -4.69
N VAL A 74 -15.51 -29.29 -4.50
CA VAL A 74 -15.02 -28.82 -3.20
C VAL A 74 -16.20 -28.50 -2.29
N SER A 75 -16.32 -29.18 -1.15
CA SER A 75 -17.34 -28.89 -0.13
C SER A 75 -17.09 -27.52 0.55
N GLY A 76 -18.09 -26.96 1.22
CA GLY A 76 -17.93 -25.68 1.89
C GLY A 76 -16.81 -25.65 2.94
N SER A 77 -16.75 -26.69 3.80
CA SER A 77 -15.68 -26.79 4.82
C SER A 77 -14.31 -27.05 4.19
N GLU A 78 -14.25 -27.86 3.15
CA GLU A 78 -13.02 -28.14 2.41
C GLU A 78 -12.49 -26.90 1.70
N LEU A 79 -13.37 -26.02 1.17
CA LEU A 79 -12.98 -24.73 0.59
C LEU A 79 -12.32 -23.83 1.63
N VAL A 80 -12.87 -23.76 2.86
CA VAL A 80 -12.28 -22.95 3.93
C VAL A 80 -10.88 -23.45 4.27
N ASP A 81 -10.71 -24.76 4.45
CA ASP A 81 -9.41 -25.35 4.80
C ASP A 81 -8.39 -25.18 3.66
N LEU A 82 -8.83 -25.40 2.41
CA LEU A 82 -7.96 -25.29 1.23
C LEU A 82 -7.51 -23.84 0.99
N TYR A 83 -8.45 -22.88 1.02
CA TYR A 83 -8.13 -21.47 0.81
C TYR A 83 -7.30 -20.89 1.97
N SER A 84 -7.59 -21.24 3.23
CA SER A 84 -6.78 -20.84 4.38
C SER A 84 -5.34 -21.33 4.24
N THR A 85 -5.17 -22.64 3.95
CA THR A 85 -3.84 -23.23 3.76
C THR A 85 -3.13 -22.60 2.56
N ALA A 86 -3.85 -22.33 1.47
CA ALA A 86 -3.30 -21.70 0.29
C ALA A 86 -2.74 -20.30 0.60
N VAL A 87 -3.53 -19.43 1.25
CA VAL A 87 -3.12 -18.06 1.61
C VAL A 87 -1.91 -18.08 2.55
N GLU A 88 -1.95 -18.93 3.59
CA GLU A 88 -0.85 -19.08 4.56
C GLU A 88 0.44 -19.62 3.92
N SER A 89 0.33 -20.43 2.86
CA SER A 89 1.50 -21.01 2.17
C SER A 89 2.16 -20.08 1.16
N MET A 90 1.51 -18.98 0.76
CA MET A 90 2.04 -18.11 -0.30
C MET A 90 3.34 -17.41 0.10
N GLU A 91 3.55 -17.08 1.36
CA GLU A 91 4.81 -16.45 1.81
C GLU A 91 6.03 -17.35 1.56
N ASP A 92 5.82 -18.67 1.58
CA ASP A 92 6.86 -19.68 1.34
C ASP A 92 6.91 -20.20 -0.11
N ASN A 93 6.03 -19.70 -1.00
CA ASN A 93 6.00 -20.14 -2.39
C ASN A 93 7.25 -19.64 -3.15
N PRO A 94 8.17 -20.53 -3.55
CA PRO A 94 9.41 -20.12 -4.24
C PRO A 94 9.16 -19.66 -5.68
N ASN A 95 8.00 -19.94 -6.22
CA ASN A 95 7.66 -19.66 -7.62
C ASN A 95 7.17 -18.23 -7.84
N ILE A 96 6.77 -17.52 -6.76
CA ILE A 96 6.26 -16.15 -6.87
C ILE A 96 7.36 -15.11 -6.55
N PRO A 97 7.28 -13.91 -7.17
CA PRO A 97 8.16 -12.80 -6.84
C PRO A 97 8.17 -12.45 -5.35
N GLN A 98 9.29 -11.89 -4.87
CA GLN A 98 9.42 -11.46 -3.47
C GLN A 98 8.29 -10.51 -3.04
N LEU A 99 7.87 -9.60 -3.91
CA LEU A 99 6.75 -8.69 -3.66
C LEU A 99 5.49 -9.43 -3.19
N PHE A 100 5.11 -10.50 -3.88
CA PHE A 100 3.91 -11.26 -3.50
C PHE A 100 4.13 -12.02 -2.19
N ARG A 101 5.32 -12.59 -1.97
CA ARG A 101 5.64 -13.21 -0.67
C ARG A 101 5.53 -12.20 0.47
N ASP A 102 6.01 -10.98 0.28
CA ASP A 102 5.92 -9.90 1.28
C ASP A 102 4.47 -9.48 1.52
N ILE A 103 3.62 -9.45 0.48
CA ILE A 103 2.17 -9.16 0.61
C ILE A 103 1.46 -10.29 1.38
N PHE A 104 1.82 -11.55 1.15
CA PHE A 104 1.22 -12.70 1.84
C PHE A 104 1.85 -13.02 3.21
N LYS A 105 2.90 -12.33 3.60
CA LYS A 105 3.59 -12.56 4.87
C LYS A 105 2.63 -12.44 6.06
N ASN A 106 2.53 -13.51 6.85
CA ASN A 106 1.59 -13.65 7.96
C ASN A 106 0.10 -13.46 7.56
N ALA A 107 -0.25 -13.67 6.31
CA ALA A 107 -1.64 -13.61 5.87
C ALA A 107 -2.43 -14.79 6.42
N TYR A 108 -3.66 -14.55 6.86
CA TYR A 108 -4.56 -15.57 7.39
C TYR A 108 -6.02 -15.21 7.13
N ILE A 109 -6.91 -16.18 7.25
CA ILE A 109 -8.36 -15.98 7.14
C ILE A 109 -8.97 -15.89 8.54
N PRO A 110 -9.53 -14.73 8.95
CA PRO A 110 -10.03 -14.51 10.31
C PRO A 110 -11.41 -15.12 10.58
N TYR A 111 -12.03 -15.78 9.61
CA TYR A 111 -13.38 -16.38 9.71
C TYR A 111 -13.42 -17.77 9.08
N LYS A 112 -14.38 -18.61 9.53
CA LYS A 112 -14.52 -20.00 9.09
C LYS A 112 -15.91 -20.31 8.51
N ASP A 113 -16.69 -19.28 8.18
CA ASP A 113 -18.00 -19.44 7.59
C ASP A 113 -17.87 -19.72 6.08
N ALA A 114 -18.16 -20.96 5.69
CA ALA A 114 -17.99 -21.43 4.33
C ALA A 114 -18.92 -20.74 3.31
N GLU A 115 -20.12 -20.34 3.72
CA GLU A 115 -21.07 -19.63 2.84
C GLU A 115 -20.56 -18.21 2.54
N THR A 116 -20.11 -17.49 3.58
CA THR A 116 -19.51 -16.18 3.43
C THR A 116 -18.25 -16.24 2.57
N LEU A 117 -17.37 -17.22 2.80
CA LEU A 117 -16.15 -17.37 2.00
C LEU A 117 -16.51 -17.64 0.52
N ARG A 118 -17.42 -18.56 0.24
CA ARG A 118 -17.83 -18.87 -1.13
C ARG A 118 -18.42 -17.65 -1.84
N LEU A 119 -19.31 -16.91 -1.16
CA LEU A 119 -19.88 -15.67 -1.71
C LEU A 119 -18.80 -14.64 -1.98
N PHE A 120 -17.92 -14.40 -1.02
CA PHE A 120 -16.81 -13.44 -1.13
C PHE A 120 -15.88 -13.79 -2.31
N LEU A 121 -15.44 -15.06 -2.40
CA LEU A 121 -14.56 -15.48 -3.49
C LEU A 121 -15.26 -15.45 -4.85
N SER A 122 -16.59 -15.72 -4.92
CA SER A 122 -17.34 -15.58 -6.18
C SER A 122 -17.43 -14.13 -6.64
N GLN A 123 -17.52 -13.17 -5.72
CA GLN A 123 -17.48 -11.76 -6.05
C GLN A 123 -16.08 -11.31 -6.50
N ILE A 124 -15.01 -11.90 -5.93
CA ILE A 124 -13.63 -11.68 -6.39
C ILE A 124 -13.43 -12.25 -7.81
N ASP A 125 -14.07 -13.37 -8.14
CA ASP A 125 -13.98 -14.00 -9.47
C ASP A 125 -14.54 -13.13 -10.60
N ASP A 126 -15.44 -12.20 -10.26
CA ASP A 126 -15.98 -11.19 -11.22
C ASP A 126 -14.95 -10.12 -11.66
N PHE A 127 -13.74 -10.11 -11.08
CA PHE A 127 -12.64 -9.24 -11.49
C PHE A 127 -11.67 -9.98 -12.39
N GLU A 128 -11.33 -9.37 -13.53
CA GLU A 128 -10.35 -9.91 -14.49
C GLU A 128 -9.12 -8.98 -14.55
N TYR A 129 -7.92 -9.53 -14.36
CA TYR A 129 -6.68 -8.76 -14.38
C TYR A 129 -6.50 -7.95 -15.66
N SER A 130 -6.74 -8.54 -16.82
CA SER A 130 -6.55 -7.89 -18.12
C SER A 130 -7.49 -6.71 -18.40
N LYS A 131 -8.70 -6.71 -17.80
CA LYS A 131 -9.70 -5.67 -18.00
C LYS A 131 -9.70 -4.60 -16.92
N ASP A 132 -9.46 -5.03 -15.68
CA ASP A 132 -9.70 -4.22 -14.49
C ASP A 132 -8.42 -3.62 -13.91
N SER A 133 -7.22 -4.07 -14.34
CA SER A 133 -5.94 -3.68 -13.75
C SER A 133 -5.70 -2.16 -13.69
N GLU A 134 -6.13 -1.40 -14.69
CA GLU A 134 -5.99 0.06 -14.69
C GLU A 134 -6.91 0.77 -13.68
N GLN A 135 -8.07 0.17 -13.35
CA GLN A 135 -9.05 0.75 -12.45
C GLN A 135 -8.92 0.24 -11.01
N LEU A 136 -8.23 -0.88 -10.82
CA LEU A 136 -8.14 -1.55 -9.52
C LEU A 136 -7.38 -0.75 -8.46
N GLY A 137 -6.36 -0.02 -8.87
CA GLY A 137 -5.68 0.89 -7.96
C GLY A 137 -6.66 1.95 -7.41
N ASP A 138 -7.42 2.61 -8.28
CA ASP A 138 -8.42 3.60 -7.87
C ASP A 138 -9.57 2.95 -7.07
N ALA A 139 -9.92 1.72 -7.40
CA ALA A 139 -10.91 0.91 -6.71
C ALA A 139 -10.46 0.55 -5.29
N PHE A 140 -9.23 0.10 -5.15
CA PHE A 140 -8.63 -0.20 -3.85
C PHE A 140 -8.49 1.05 -2.99
N GLU A 141 -8.09 2.18 -3.58
CA GLU A 141 -8.12 3.49 -2.91
C GLU A 141 -9.52 3.88 -2.43
N HIS A 142 -10.57 3.55 -3.18
CA HIS A 142 -11.96 3.79 -2.75
C HIS A 142 -12.31 3.00 -1.49
N ILE A 143 -11.92 1.72 -1.40
CA ILE A 143 -12.08 0.92 -0.19
C ILE A 143 -11.34 1.57 0.98
N LEU A 144 -10.07 1.87 0.79
CA LEU A 144 -9.23 2.49 1.81
C LEU A 144 -9.82 3.83 2.31
N ASN A 145 -10.43 4.63 1.43
CA ASN A 145 -11.09 5.88 1.80
C ASN A 145 -12.39 5.66 2.59
N SER A 146 -13.15 4.61 2.27
CA SER A 146 -14.40 4.29 2.98
C SER A 146 -14.17 3.90 4.45
N LEU A 147 -12.98 3.38 4.79
CA LEU A 147 -12.58 3.07 6.17
C LEU A 147 -12.37 4.33 7.01
N SER A 148 -11.79 5.37 6.42
CA SER A 148 -11.49 6.62 7.13
C SER A 148 -12.75 7.33 7.62
N SER A 149 -13.89 7.09 6.99
CA SER A 149 -15.18 7.71 7.34
C SER A 149 -15.90 7.07 8.53
N GLN A 150 -15.47 5.89 8.98
CA GLN A 150 -16.14 5.14 10.05
C GLN A 150 -15.55 5.34 11.46
N GLY A 151 -14.58 6.25 11.62
CA GLY A 151 -14.19 6.76 12.93
C GLY A 151 -13.42 5.79 13.84
N ASP A 152 -12.82 4.74 13.32
CA ASP A 152 -11.93 3.88 14.10
C ASP A 152 -10.67 4.65 14.49
N ALA A 153 -10.63 4.98 15.79
CA ALA A 153 -9.62 5.81 16.43
C ALA A 153 -8.24 5.14 16.35
N GLY A 154 -7.40 5.59 15.42
CA GLY A 154 -6.00 5.19 15.44
C GLY A 154 -5.22 5.35 14.13
N GLN A 155 -5.87 5.36 13.00
CA GLN A 155 -5.19 5.55 11.72
C GLN A 155 -5.85 6.69 10.94
N PHE A 156 -5.33 7.90 11.11
CA PHE A 156 -5.77 9.08 10.36
C PHE A 156 -5.21 8.98 8.93
N ARG A 157 -6.02 8.44 8.02
CA ARG A 157 -5.69 8.52 6.62
C ARG A 157 -5.94 9.94 6.11
N THR A 158 -4.95 10.49 5.43
CA THR A 158 -5.08 11.81 4.81
C THR A 158 -6.11 11.77 3.68
N PRO A 159 -7.13 12.63 3.68
CA PRO A 159 -8.08 12.72 2.57
C PRO A 159 -7.37 12.97 1.24
N ARG A 160 -7.81 12.30 0.17
CA ARG A 160 -7.13 12.33 -1.13
C ARG A 160 -6.90 13.74 -1.67
N HIS A 161 -7.91 14.61 -1.59
CA HIS A 161 -7.79 15.98 -2.07
C HIS A 161 -6.73 16.81 -1.31
N ILE A 162 -6.46 16.48 -0.04
CA ILE A 162 -5.38 17.11 0.73
C ILE A 162 -4.02 16.60 0.27
N ILE A 163 -3.90 15.29 0.03
CA ILE A 163 -2.68 14.69 -0.53
C ILE A 163 -2.36 15.33 -1.88
N ASP A 164 -3.32 15.35 -2.79
CA ASP A 164 -3.15 15.88 -4.15
C ASP A 164 -2.78 17.37 -4.12
N PHE A 165 -3.42 18.16 -3.25
CA PHE A 165 -3.09 19.58 -3.04
C PHE A 165 -1.63 19.76 -2.57
N ILE A 166 -1.17 19.00 -1.59
CA ILE A 166 0.20 19.09 -1.09
C ILE A 166 1.20 18.68 -2.18
N VAL A 167 0.91 17.60 -2.90
CA VAL A 167 1.75 17.10 -4.01
C VAL A 167 1.84 18.14 -5.13
N GLU A 168 0.72 18.80 -5.47
CA GLU A 168 0.69 19.83 -6.50
C GLU A 168 1.56 21.05 -6.12
N ILE A 169 1.51 21.50 -4.84
CA ILE A 169 2.35 22.61 -4.35
C ILE A 169 3.84 22.23 -4.32
N VAL A 170 4.15 21.01 -3.83
CA VAL A 170 5.52 20.52 -3.73
C VAL A 170 6.10 20.22 -5.12
N ASP A 171 5.26 19.81 -6.05
CA ASP A 171 5.55 19.62 -7.48
C ASP A 171 6.77 18.72 -7.76
N PRO A 172 6.72 17.42 -7.35
CA PRO A 172 7.81 16.47 -7.60
C PRO A 172 8.05 16.26 -9.10
N LYS A 173 9.33 16.19 -9.51
CA LYS A 173 9.74 16.04 -10.91
C LYS A 173 10.26 14.64 -11.21
N LYS A 174 10.24 14.25 -12.50
CA LYS A 174 10.60 12.90 -12.98
C LYS A 174 12.01 12.43 -12.61
N ASP A 175 12.93 13.35 -12.36
CA ASP A 175 14.32 13.04 -12.05
C ASP A 175 14.63 13.07 -10.55
N GLU A 176 13.67 13.44 -9.71
CA GLU A 176 13.81 13.59 -8.27
C GLU A 176 13.51 12.29 -7.52
N THR A 177 14.14 12.15 -6.37
CA THR A 177 13.85 11.10 -5.41
C THR A 177 12.80 11.58 -4.42
N VAL A 178 11.79 10.75 -4.16
CA VAL A 178 10.65 11.04 -3.25
C VAL A 178 10.68 10.06 -2.09
N LEU A 179 10.47 10.56 -0.87
CA LEU A 179 10.29 9.74 0.33
C LEU A 179 8.99 10.10 1.05
N ASP A 180 8.31 9.07 1.56
CA ASP A 180 7.35 9.20 2.65
C ASP A 180 7.84 8.35 3.85
N PRO A 181 8.35 8.98 4.94
CA PRO A 181 8.90 8.24 6.09
C PRO A 181 7.85 7.69 7.06
N ALA A 182 6.57 7.86 6.76
CA ALA A 182 5.42 7.32 7.50
C ALA A 182 4.30 6.97 6.51
N SER A 183 4.65 6.11 5.52
CA SER A 183 3.91 5.99 4.26
C SER A 183 2.50 5.40 4.40
N GLY A 184 2.21 4.70 5.48
CA GLY A 184 0.92 4.06 5.67
C GLY A 184 0.53 3.22 4.45
N THR A 185 -0.59 3.56 3.83
CA THR A 185 -1.08 2.91 2.61
C THR A 185 -0.46 3.45 1.31
N SER A 186 0.64 4.20 1.38
CA SER A 186 1.38 4.81 0.27
C SER A 186 0.62 5.87 -0.55
N GLY A 187 -0.37 6.53 0.05
CA GLY A 187 -1.22 7.52 -0.63
C GLY A 187 -0.44 8.71 -1.21
N PHE A 188 0.53 9.28 -0.49
CA PHE A 188 1.40 10.35 -0.98
C PHE A 188 2.29 9.89 -2.13
N LEU A 189 2.84 8.69 -2.06
CA LEU A 189 3.72 8.12 -3.07
C LEU A 189 2.98 7.90 -4.39
N ILE A 190 1.76 7.37 -4.33
CA ILE A 190 0.89 7.17 -5.50
C ILE A 190 0.49 8.52 -6.11
N SER A 191 0.14 9.51 -5.26
CA SER A 191 -0.20 10.84 -5.76
C SER A 191 1.00 11.52 -6.43
N ALA A 192 2.20 11.42 -5.84
CA ALA A 192 3.44 11.94 -6.43
C ALA A 192 3.71 11.29 -7.80
N PHE A 193 3.58 9.98 -7.91
CA PHE A 193 3.72 9.28 -9.18
C PHE A 193 2.70 9.76 -10.23
N LYS A 194 1.43 9.82 -9.88
CA LYS A 194 0.36 10.31 -10.77
C LYS A 194 0.62 11.76 -11.20
N HIS A 195 1.07 12.62 -10.29
CA HIS A 195 1.44 14.01 -10.59
C HIS A 195 2.58 14.09 -11.60
N ILE A 196 3.66 13.32 -11.39
CA ILE A 196 4.81 13.28 -12.31
C ILE A 196 4.38 12.78 -13.69
N VAL A 197 3.58 11.70 -13.75
CA VAL A 197 3.06 11.16 -15.01
C VAL A 197 2.18 12.19 -15.72
N ASN A 198 1.24 12.83 -15.02
CA ASN A 198 0.34 13.83 -15.59
C ASN A 198 1.09 15.07 -16.09
N SER A 199 2.13 15.53 -15.37
CA SER A 199 2.97 16.64 -15.77
C SER A 199 3.83 16.34 -17.02
N ASN A 200 3.93 15.08 -17.42
CA ASN A 200 4.62 14.58 -18.60
C ASN A 200 3.63 13.92 -19.59
N SER A 201 2.45 14.50 -19.74
CA SER A 201 1.37 14.01 -20.61
C SER A 201 0.89 15.11 -21.54
N GLU A 202 0.66 14.79 -22.82
CA GLU A 202 0.09 15.69 -23.82
C GLU A 202 -1.21 15.13 -24.41
N LYS A 203 -1.20 13.91 -24.94
CA LYS A 203 -2.33 13.24 -25.58
C LYS A 203 -2.86 12.06 -24.78
N SER A 204 -1.99 11.38 -24.11
CA SER A 204 -2.32 10.25 -23.23
C SER A 204 -1.42 10.23 -22.00
N SER A 205 -1.81 9.49 -20.97
CA SER A 205 -1.11 9.46 -19.68
C SER A 205 0.37 9.10 -19.83
N GLY A 206 1.25 10.07 -19.55
CA GLY A 206 2.70 9.91 -19.57
C GLY A 206 3.30 9.61 -20.94
N ASP A 207 2.69 10.08 -22.02
CA ASP A 207 3.15 9.86 -23.41
C ASP A 207 4.46 10.58 -23.72
N LEU A 208 4.86 11.55 -22.90
CA LEU A 208 6.15 12.22 -22.98
C LEU A 208 7.27 11.48 -22.19
N LEU A 209 6.95 10.37 -21.54
CA LEU A 209 7.90 9.55 -20.78
C LEU A 209 8.29 8.29 -21.57
N SER A 210 9.58 8.07 -21.74
CA SER A 210 10.10 6.78 -22.19
C SER A 210 9.88 5.68 -21.14
N ALA A 211 9.90 4.42 -21.54
CA ALA A 211 9.84 3.27 -20.63
C ALA A 211 10.97 3.31 -19.56
N ALA A 212 12.16 3.75 -19.95
CA ALA A 212 13.30 3.89 -19.03
C ALA A 212 13.06 4.99 -17.97
N GLU A 213 12.48 6.13 -18.37
CA GLU A 213 12.11 7.20 -17.43
C GLU A 213 10.99 6.76 -16.48
N ARG A 214 9.96 6.08 -16.97
CA ARG A 214 8.89 5.50 -16.11
C ARG A 214 9.50 4.55 -15.07
N LYS A 215 10.37 3.63 -15.48
CA LYS A 215 11.07 2.71 -14.55
C LYS A 215 11.92 3.47 -13.54
N LYS A 216 12.62 4.53 -13.95
CA LYS A 216 13.42 5.39 -13.06
C LYS A 216 12.55 6.10 -12.04
N ILE A 217 11.41 6.69 -12.44
CA ILE A 217 10.46 7.36 -11.55
C ILE A 217 9.97 6.37 -10.48
N MET A 218 9.52 5.17 -10.88
CA MET A 218 9.04 4.15 -9.94
C MET A 218 10.13 3.76 -8.93
N LYS A 219 11.38 3.62 -9.36
CA LYS A 219 12.52 3.30 -8.49
C LYS A 219 12.89 4.43 -7.53
N ASN A 220 12.62 5.68 -7.91
CA ASN A 220 12.94 6.87 -7.11
C ASN A 220 11.87 7.18 -6.04
N ILE A 221 10.75 6.46 -6.02
CA ILE A 221 9.67 6.64 -5.04
C ILE A 221 9.85 5.63 -3.92
N ASN A 222 9.99 6.12 -2.69
CA ASN A 222 10.37 5.34 -1.52
C ASN A 222 9.40 5.58 -0.37
N GLY A 223 9.08 4.53 0.39
CA GLY A 223 8.23 4.60 1.57
C GLY A 223 8.79 3.83 2.74
N TYR A 224 8.63 4.37 3.93
CA TYR A 224 8.92 3.71 5.20
C TYR A 224 7.67 3.67 6.06
N ASP A 225 7.45 2.57 6.74
CA ASP A 225 6.47 2.48 7.82
C ASP A 225 6.94 1.53 8.89
N ILE A 226 6.62 1.81 10.15
CA ILE A 226 6.95 0.96 11.28
C ILE A 226 6.02 -0.26 11.39
N SER A 227 4.83 -0.18 10.79
CA SER A 227 3.82 -1.23 10.84
C SER A 227 3.98 -2.20 9.67
N PRO A 228 4.30 -3.49 9.93
CA PRO A 228 4.36 -4.52 8.88
C PRO A 228 3.06 -4.60 8.06
N ASP A 229 1.90 -4.42 8.70
CA ASP A 229 0.61 -4.45 8.02
C ASP A 229 0.43 -3.26 7.06
N MET A 230 0.88 -2.05 7.47
CA MET A 230 0.85 -0.89 6.58
C MET A 230 1.80 -1.07 5.40
N VAL A 231 2.98 -1.64 5.61
CA VAL A 231 3.92 -1.99 4.54
C VAL A 231 3.25 -2.94 3.54
N ARG A 232 2.60 -4.01 4.00
CA ARG A 232 1.89 -4.96 3.13
C ARG A 232 0.80 -4.28 2.30
N ILE A 233 -0.05 -3.48 2.96
CA ILE A 233 -1.12 -2.74 2.28
C ILE A 233 -0.53 -1.72 1.29
N GLY A 234 0.53 -1.01 1.67
CA GLY A 234 1.24 -0.07 0.83
C GLY A 234 1.84 -0.71 -0.42
N LEU A 235 2.52 -1.85 -0.25
CA LEU A 235 3.07 -2.65 -1.35
C LEU A 235 1.98 -3.07 -2.34
N ALA A 236 0.89 -3.63 -1.84
CA ALA A 236 -0.23 -4.04 -2.67
C ALA A 236 -0.90 -2.85 -3.38
N ASN A 237 -1.11 -1.75 -2.66
CA ASN A 237 -1.69 -0.53 -3.24
C ASN A 237 -0.81 0.03 -4.37
N MET A 238 0.49 0.11 -4.16
CA MET A 238 1.42 0.54 -5.22
C MET A 238 1.46 -0.44 -6.39
N TYR A 239 1.45 -1.75 -6.12
CA TYR A 239 1.37 -2.77 -7.17
C TYR A 239 0.11 -2.59 -8.03
N LEU A 240 -1.06 -2.41 -7.42
CA LEU A 240 -2.33 -2.15 -8.11
C LEU A 240 -2.33 -0.82 -8.90
N HIS A 241 -1.39 0.09 -8.59
CA HIS A 241 -1.14 1.32 -9.35
C HIS A 241 0.00 1.19 -10.38
N GLY A 242 0.39 -0.04 -10.71
CA GLY A 242 1.33 -0.36 -11.79
C GLY A 242 2.81 -0.29 -11.40
N PHE A 243 3.15 -0.34 -10.11
CA PHE A 243 4.53 -0.52 -9.66
C PHE A 243 4.88 -2.01 -9.60
N PRO A 244 5.71 -2.54 -10.49
CA PRO A 244 6.07 -3.96 -10.47
C PRO A 244 6.99 -4.31 -9.29
N GLU A 245 7.77 -3.35 -8.81
CA GLU A 245 8.71 -3.48 -7.71
C GLU A 245 8.62 -2.23 -6.80
N PRO A 246 7.55 -2.08 -5.97
CA PRO A 246 7.41 -0.95 -5.07
C PRO A 246 8.52 -0.95 -4.02
N ASN A 247 9.06 0.22 -3.69
CA ASN A 247 10.07 0.37 -2.64
C ASN A 247 9.43 0.91 -1.36
N VAL A 248 8.65 0.08 -0.69
CA VAL A 248 8.08 0.34 0.65
C VAL A 248 8.63 -0.70 1.60
N VAL A 249 9.23 -0.25 2.70
CA VAL A 249 9.94 -1.13 3.63
C VAL A 249 9.53 -0.87 5.08
N GLU A 250 9.56 -1.93 5.90
CA GLU A 250 9.44 -1.81 7.35
C GLU A 250 10.69 -1.12 7.90
N TYR A 251 10.51 0.07 8.43
CA TYR A 251 11.60 0.86 9.01
C TYR A 251 11.07 1.88 10.01
N ASP A 252 11.66 1.89 11.21
CA ASP A 252 11.41 2.92 12.21
C ASP A 252 12.38 4.11 11.99
N ALA A 253 11.89 5.15 11.34
CA ALA A 253 12.67 6.34 11.01
C ALA A 253 13.17 7.09 12.27
N LEU A 254 12.58 6.86 13.44
CA LEU A 254 12.92 7.60 14.67
C LEU A 254 13.90 6.86 15.58
N THR A 255 13.92 5.53 15.56
CA THR A 255 14.75 4.74 16.48
C THR A 255 15.87 3.96 15.80
N SER A 256 15.76 3.68 14.48
CA SER A 256 16.79 3.00 13.71
C SER A 256 17.72 3.97 12.98
N GLU A 257 19.01 3.62 12.89
CA GLU A 257 20.05 4.39 12.21
C GLU A 257 20.42 3.83 10.82
N ASP A 258 19.85 2.69 10.42
CA ASP A 258 20.32 1.93 9.27
C ASP A 258 20.23 2.72 7.96
N ARG A 259 19.23 3.61 7.85
CA ARG A 259 18.98 4.47 6.67
C ARG A 259 19.25 5.94 6.93
N TRP A 260 19.96 6.29 7.98
CA TRP A 260 20.22 7.70 8.35
C TRP A 260 20.99 8.50 7.31
N ASN A 261 21.75 7.86 6.43
CA ASN A 261 22.56 8.52 5.42
C ASN A 261 21.87 8.58 4.03
N GLU A 262 20.57 8.31 3.96
CA GLU A 262 19.77 8.44 2.75
C GLU A 262 19.16 9.85 2.67
N TYR A 263 19.25 10.51 1.51
CA TYR A 263 18.77 11.88 1.29
C TYR A 263 17.89 11.96 0.06
N TYR A 264 16.86 12.83 0.13
CA TYR A 264 15.82 12.90 -0.88
C TYR A 264 15.62 14.33 -1.38
N ASP A 265 15.18 14.45 -2.64
CA ASP A 265 14.85 15.74 -3.26
C ASP A 265 13.50 16.24 -2.76
N VAL A 266 12.57 15.32 -2.51
CA VAL A 266 11.21 15.59 -2.04
C VAL A 266 10.86 14.66 -0.90
N ILE A 267 10.28 15.21 0.18
CA ILE A 267 9.71 14.41 1.27
C ILE A 267 8.25 14.83 1.49
N LEU A 268 7.35 13.85 1.49
CA LEU A 268 5.91 14.03 1.67
C LEU A 268 5.46 13.18 2.85
N ALA A 269 4.78 13.74 3.84
CA ALA A 269 4.42 12.96 5.01
C ALA A 269 3.17 13.46 5.75
N ASN A 270 2.40 12.51 6.27
CA ASN A 270 1.46 12.71 7.37
C ASN A 270 1.85 11.81 8.54
N PRO A 271 2.88 12.20 9.33
CA PRO A 271 3.36 11.37 10.42
C PRO A 271 2.34 11.27 11.56
N PRO A 272 2.45 10.25 12.45
CA PRO A 272 1.57 10.12 13.59
C PRO A 272 1.73 11.30 14.56
N PHE A 273 0.58 11.86 15.03
CA PHE A 273 0.57 12.98 15.97
C PHE A 273 0.61 12.53 17.44
N MET A 274 0.34 11.25 17.69
CA MET A 274 0.30 10.69 19.03
C MET A 274 1.65 10.10 19.42
N THR A 275 2.19 10.62 20.51
CA THR A 275 3.38 10.05 21.14
C THR A 275 2.95 8.93 22.12
N PRO A 276 3.56 7.74 22.06
CA PRO A 276 3.28 6.66 23.02
C PRO A 276 3.48 7.09 24.48
N LYS A 277 2.78 6.45 25.42
CA LYS A 277 3.04 6.65 26.85
C LYS A 277 4.50 6.35 27.16
N GLY A 278 5.20 7.29 27.78
CA GLY A 278 6.65 7.20 28.03
C GLY A 278 7.53 7.89 26.98
N GLY A 279 6.94 8.39 25.89
CA GLY A 279 7.65 9.08 24.81
C GLY A 279 8.41 8.14 23.88
N ILE A 280 9.02 8.72 22.85
CA ILE A 280 9.89 8.02 21.93
C ILE A 280 11.35 8.20 22.42
N ARG A 281 12.17 7.17 22.27
CA ARG A 281 13.62 7.23 22.53
C ARG A 281 14.33 7.22 21.17
N PRO A 282 14.55 8.39 20.57
CA PRO A 282 15.20 8.48 19.28
C PRO A 282 16.67 8.09 19.41
N HIS A 283 17.29 7.70 18.31
CA HIS A 283 18.75 7.51 18.28
C HIS A 283 19.50 8.87 18.40
N ASN A 284 20.81 8.81 18.54
CA ASN A 284 21.61 9.99 18.94
C ASN A 284 21.86 11.04 17.85
N LYS A 285 21.50 10.76 16.61
CA LYS A 285 21.81 11.65 15.45
C LYS A 285 20.79 12.78 15.25
N PHE A 286 19.65 12.75 15.95
CA PHE A 286 18.67 13.84 15.89
C PHE A 286 19.27 15.17 16.40
N GLY A 287 19.00 16.25 15.68
CA GLY A 287 19.45 17.59 16.03
C GLY A 287 18.70 18.14 17.24
N VAL A 288 17.40 17.86 17.32
CA VAL A 288 16.54 18.33 18.40
C VAL A 288 16.32 17.24 19.45
N LYS A 289 16.52 17.59 20.72
CA LYS A 289 16.26 16.68 21.85
C LYS A 289 14.77 16.68 22.19
N SER A 290 14.04 15.69 21.71
CA SER A 290 12.63 15.50 21.97
C SER A 290 12.28 14.02 22.16
N ASN A 291 11.12 13.78 22.75
CA ASN A 291 10.47 12.46 22.79
C ASN A 291 9.08 12.51 22.13
N LYS A 292 8.79 13.58 21.42
CA LYS A 292 7.53 13.84 20.74
C LYS A 292 7.60 13.47 19.26
N ALA A 293 6.65 12.64 18.79
CA ALA A 293 6.63 12.17 17.42
C ALA A 293 6.64 13.32 16.40
N GLU A 294 5.77 14.29 16.56
CA GLU A 294 5.62 15.43 15.65
C GLU A 294 6.91 16.26 15.52
N VAL A 295 7.66 16.43 16.61
CA VAL A 295 8.94 17.15 16.61
C VAL A 295 10.03 16.34 15.90
N LEU A 296 10.11 15.04 16.24
CA LEU A 296 11.12 14.15 15.69
C LEU A 296 10.94 13.94 14.17
N PHE A 297 9.70 13.81 13.69
CA PHE A 297 9.47 13.69 12.25
C PHE A 297 9.83 14.96 11.48
N VAL A 298 9.57 16.15 12.04
CA VAL A 298 10.00 17.40 11.38
C VAL A 298 11.52 17.49 11.33
N ASP A 299 12.23 17.20 12.43
CA ASP A 299 13.71 17.17 12.47
C ASP A 299 14.28 16.12 11.50
N TYR A 300 13.68 14.90 11.45
CA TYR A 300 14.04 13.85 10.50
C TYR A 300 13.94 14.38 9.05
N ILE A 301 12.80 14.96 8.68
CA ILE A 301 12.54 15.44 7.33
C ILE A 301 13.53 16.55 6.96
N LEU A 302 13.76 17.53 7.83
CA LEU A 302 14.73 18.60 7.58
C LEU A 302 16.15 18.07 7.38
N THR A 303 16.53 17.05 8.16
CA THR A 303 17.86 16.43 8.10
C THR A 303 18.08 15.61 6.83
N HIS A 304 17.02 14.98 6.29
CA HIS A 304 17.14 14.08 5.13
C HIS A 304 16.79 14.74 3.79
N LEU A 305 16.49 16.03 3.77
CA LEU A 305 16.39 16.77 2.53
C LEU A 305 17.77 17.04 1.92
N LYS A 306 17.92 16.81 0.62
CA LYS A 306 19.06 17.27 -0.16
C LYS A 306 19.11 18.80 -0.21
N PRO A 307 20.26 19.42 -0.52
CA PRO A 307 20.32 20.86 -0.79
C PRO A 307 19.30 21.26 -1.87
N LYS A 308 18.46 22.26 -1.57
CA LYS A 308 17.30 22.70 -2.38
C LYS A 308 16.14 21.70 -2.43
N GLY A 309 16.19 20.62 -1.66
CA GLY A 309 15.06 19.73 -1.47
C GLY A 309 13.89 20.45 -0.78
N ARG A 310 12.71 19.91 -0.92
CA ARG A 310 11.47 20.47 -0.38
C ARG A 310 10.58 19.41 0.22
N ALA A 311 9.76 19.80 1.18
CA ALA A 311 8.85 18.87 1.84
C ALA A 311 7.43 19.41 1.94
N GLY A 312 6.46 18.50 1.90
CA GLY A 312 5.06 18.74 2.27
C GLY A 312 4.69 17.88 3.45
N ILE A 313 4.39 18.50 4.59
CA ILE A 313 4.16 17.78 5.85
C ILE A 313 2.83 18.22 6.45
N ILE A 314 2.06 17.24 6.95
CA ILE A 314 0.91 17.50 7.81
C ILE A 314 1.37 17.45 9.25
N VAL A 315 1.12 18.52 10.01
CA VAL A 315 1.48 18.61 11.42
C VAL A 315 0.30 19.12 12.25
N PRO A 316 0.22 18.81 13.55
CA PRO A 316 -0.77 19.40 14.42
C PRO A 316 -0.62 20.94 14.46
N GLU A 317 -1.75 21.67 14.45
CA GLU A 317 -1.75 23.13 14.59
C GLU A 317 -0.90 23.60 15.78
N GLY A 318 -0.95 22.84 16.87
CA GLY A 318 -0.21 23.16 18.10
C GLY A 318 1.31 23.28 17.93
N ILE A 319 1.92 22.68 16.89
CA ILE A 319 3.38 22.70 16.73
C ILE A 319 3.92 24.12 16.57
N ILE A 320 3.15 25.02 15.93
CA ILE A 320 3.55 26.41 15.65
C ILE A 320 3.47 27.28 16.92
N PHE A 321 2.58 26.94 17.85
CA PHE A 321 2.29 27.75 19.03
C PHE A 321 2.99 27.27 20.32
N GLN A 322 3.71 26.14 20.26
CA GLN A 322 4.41 25.61 21.43
C GLN A 322 5.64 26.46 21.78
N SER A 323 5.80 26.73 23.08
CA SER A 323 6.94 27.51 23.61
C SER A 323 8.07 26.66 24.16
N GLY A 324 7.95 25.34 24.12
CA GLY A 324 8.97 24.40 24.58
C GLY A 324 10.28 24.51 23.77
N LYS A 325 11.41 24.22 24.42
CA LYS A 325 12.74 24.37 23.81
C LYS A 325 12.85 23.62 22.48
N ALA A 326 12.40 22.36 22.43
CA ALA A 326 12.45 21.53 21.24
C ALA A 326 11.67 22.11 20.03
N TYR A 327 10.52 22.74 20.27
CA TYR A 327 9.74 23.40 19.22
C TYR A 327 10.35 24.71 18.71
N LYS A 328 11.20 25.35 19.52
CA LYS A 328 11.93 26.57 19.11
C LYS A 328 13.24 26.26 18.38
N GLU A 329 13.73 25.04 18.52
CA GLU A 329 14.94 24.57 17.83
C GLU A 329 14.64 24.03 16.44
N LEU A 330 13.37 23.64 16.17
CA LEU A 330 12.87 23.32 14.81
C LEU A 330 12.75 24.59 13.95
#